data_e7033b27447955c619d1cde6df1ea08a
#
_entry.id   e7033b27447955c619d1cde6df1ea08a
#
_cell.length_a   1.000
_cell.length_b   1.000
_cell.length_c   1.000
_cell.angle_alpha   90.00
_cell.angle_beta   90.00
_cell.angle_gamma   90.00
#
_symmetry.space_group_name_H-M   'P 1'
#
loop_
_entity.id
_entity.type
_entity.pdbx_description
1 polymer ?
#
loop_
_entity_poly.entity_id
_entity_poly.type
_entity_poly.pdbx_seq_one_letter_code
_entity_poly.pdbx_strand_id
1 'polypeptide(L)'
;MTVMRRLREQQLILPEPPKPLGTYVPAVVAGGMLFLSGMLPVKDGRPAWTGRVGTELSLDEGRQAARLAALNGLAVAQAELGSLDRIKRVVRLTVHIAGAPDFSDHAAVADGASTLLASVFNGTEGHARLAIGALSLPGKMPVELEIIFELC
;
A
#
# COMPACT_ATOMS: atom_id res chain seq x y z
N MET A 1 -1.49 13.69 -18.40
CA MET A 1 -0.89 12.32 -18.48
C MET A 1 -1.69 11.39 -17.58
N THR A 2 -2.11 10.24 -18.10
CA THR A 2 -2.92 9.28 -17.34
C THR A 2 -2.07 8.47 -16.35
N VAL A 3 -2.71 7.89 -15.34
CA VAL A 3 -2.08 7.01 -14.35
C VAL A 3 -1.44 5.80 -15.05
N MET A 4 -2.18 5.19 -15.96
CA MET A 4 -1.70 4.02 -16.72
C MET A 4 -0.45 4.35 -17.57
N ARG A 5 -0.36 5.56 -18.09
CA ARG A 5 0.83 5.99 -18.83
C ARG A 5 2.04 6.17 -17.90
N ARG A 6 1.84 6.78 -16.71
CA ARG A 6 2.93 6.92 -15.72
C ARG A 6 3.48 5.57 -15.26
N LEU A 7 2.62 4.59 -15.04
CA LEU A 7 3.06 3.22 -14.71
C LEU A 7 3.98 2.67 -15.80
N ARG A 8 3.58 2.80 -17.07
CA ARG A 8 4.40 2.34 -18.20
C ARG A 8 5.75 3.06 -18.30
N GLU A 9 5.74 4.39 -18.17
CA GLU A 9 6.96 5.20 -18.24
C GLU A 9 7.94 4.89 -17.10
N GLN A 10 7.42 4.56 -15.92
CA GLN A 10 8.22 4.15 -14.77
C GLN A 10 8.56 2.64 -14.78
N GLN A 11 8.13 1.92 -15.81
CA GLN A 11 8.32 0.47 -15.91
C GLN A 11 7.77 -0.29 -14.68
N LEU A 12 6.72 0.25 -14.06
CA LEU A 12 6.05 -0.37 -12.94
C LEU A 12 5.07 -1.43 -13.45
N ILE A 13 5.36 -2.68 -13.09
CA ILE A 13 4.50 -3.82 -13.38
C ILE A 13 3.67 -4.09 -12.14
N LEU A 14 2.34 -3.99 -12.26
CA LEU A 14 1.45 -4.35 -11.17
C LEU A 14 1.49 -5.86 -10.96
N PRO A 15 1.59 -6.32 -9.71
CA PRO A 15 1.48 -7.74 -9.41
C PRO A 15 0.07 -8.26 -9.69
N GLU A 16 -0.09 -9.57 -9.67
CA GLU A 16 -1.43 -10.16 -9.61
C GLU A 16 -2.09 -9.74 -8.29
N PRO A 17 -3.37 -9.31 -8.30
CA PRO A 17 -4.04 -8.88 -7.09
C PRO A 17 -4.04 -9.97 -6.03
N PRO A 18 -3.63 -9.69 -4.78
CA PRO A 18 -3.67 -10.68 -3.71
C PRO A 18 -5.12 -11.07 -3.40
N LYS A 19 -5.33 -12.34 -3.06
CA LYS A 19 -6.63 -12.85 -2.65
C LYS A 19 -6.94 -12.47 -1.20
N PRO A 20 -8.21 -12.18 -0.85
CA PRO A 20 -8.61 -11.95 0.53
C PRO A 20 -8.24 -13.13 1.44
N LEU A 21 -7.76 -12.83 2.65
CA LEU A 21 -7.40 -13.83 3.66
C LEU A 21 -8.58 -14.25 4.56
N GLY A 22 -9.79 -13.77 4.29
CA GLY A 22 -10.96 -14.03 5.11
C GLY A 22 -12.27 -13.78 4.37
N THR A 23 -13.35 -13.68 5.12
CA THR A 23 -14.72 -13.49 4.61
C THR A 23 -15.00 -12.01 4.37
N TYR A 24 -14.36 -11.42 3.34
CA TYR A 24 -14.55 -10.03 2.94
C TYR A 24 -14.17 -9.85 1.47
N VAL A 25 -14.50 -8.70 0.90
CA VAL A 25 -14.11 -8.32 -0.45
C VAL A 25 -12.84 -7.46 -0.43
N PRO A 26 -12.01 -7.47 -1.47
CA PRO A 26 -10.75 -6.71 -1.49
C PRO A 26 -10.96 -5.20 -1.58
N ALA A 27 -12.10 -4.75 -2.09
CA ALA A 27 -12.39 -3.33 -2.26
C ALA A 27 -13.90 -3.06 -2.28
N VAL A 28 -14.28 -1.84 -1.89
CA VAL A 28 -15.67 -1.35 -1.93
C VAL A 28 -15.69 0.04 -2.53
N VAL A 29 -16.56 0.26 -3.53
CA VAL A 29 -16.86 1.58 -4.07
C VAL A 29 -18.08 2.15 -3.34
N ALA A 30 -17.93 3.31 -2.75
CA ALA A 30 -19.02 4.01 -2.07
C ALA A 30 -18.79 5.53 -2.08
N GLY A 31 -19.83 6.32 -2.36
CA GLY A 31 -19.76 7.79 -2.27
C GLY A 31 -18.68 8.41 -3.15
N GLY A 32 -18.40 7.86 -4.33
CA GLY A 32 -17.34 8.35 -5.22
C GLY A 32 -15.93 8.02 -4.75
N MET A 33 -15.79 7.09 -3.82
CA MET A 33 -14.50 6.63 -3.27
C MET A 33 -14.34 5.13 -3.44
N LEU A 34 -13.09 4.71 -3.53
CA LEU A 34 -12.69 3.30 -3.47
C LEU A 34 -11.97 3.06 -2.15
N PHE A 35 -12.54 2.17 -1.35
CA PHE A 35 -11.96 1.70 -0.08
C PHE A 35 -11.31 0.35 -0.31
N LEU A 36 -10.02 0.24 -0.08
CA LEU A 36 -9.34 -1.05 -0.09
C LEU A 36 -9.39 -1.71 1.27
N SER A 37 -9.53 -3.03 1.29
CA SER A 37 -9.21 -3.83 2.47
C SER A 37 -7.72 -3.75 2.78
N GLY A 38 -7.29 -4.19 3.95
CA GLY A 38 -5.88 -4.14 4.36
C GLY A 38 -4.95 -4.78 3.33
N MET A 39 -3.92 -4.06 2.92
CA MET A 39 -2.93 -4.51 1.93
C MET A 39 -1.64 -4.89 2.62
N LEU A 40 -1.17 -6.09 2.31
CA LEU A 40 0.02 -6.72 2.90
C LEU A 40 1.13 -6.86 1.86
N PRO A 41 2.40 -6.91 2.28
CA PRO A 41 3.54 -7.12 1.39
C PRO A 41 3.69 -8.61 1.00
N VAL A 42 2.70 -9.14 0.29
CA VAL A 42 2.71 -10.51 -0.23
C VAL A 42 3.20 -10.51 -1.68
N LYS A 43 3.92 -11.57 -2.04
CA LYS A 43 4.38 -11.86 -3.39
C LYS A 43 4.17 -13.34 -3.68
N ASP A 44 3.53 -13.64 -4.80
CA ASP A 44 3.23 -15.03 -5.20
C ASP A 44 2.48 -15.81 -4.09
N GLY A 45 1.55 -15.13 -3.40
CA GLY A 45 0.73 -15.71 -2.34
C GLY A 45 1.45 -15.92 -1.01
N ARG A 46 2.66 -15.39 -0.83
CA ARG A 46 3.47 -15.55 0.38
C ARG A 46 3.97 -14.21 0.92
N PRO A 47 4.17 -14.08 2.26
CA PRO A 47 4.87 -12.92 2.79
C PRO A 47 6.26 -12.76 2.15
N ALA A 48 6.56 -11.57 1.63
CA ALA A 48 7.88 -11.26 1.08
C ALA A 48 8.89 -10.95 2.21
N TRP A 49 8.40 -10.45 3.34
CA TRP A 49 9.17 -10.22 4.56
C TRP A 49 8.35 -10.64 5.76
N THR A 50 9.02 -11.19 6.77
CA THR A 50 8.45 -11.50 8.09
C THR A 50 9.36 -10.97 9.17
N GLY A 51 8.78 -10.48 10.26
CA GLY A 51 9.53 -9.93 11.38
C GLY A 51 9.24 -8.46 11.64
N ARG A 52 9.90 -7.89 12.62
CA ARG A 52 9.74 -6.51 13.06
C ARG A 52 10.81 -5.62 12.47
N VAL A 53 10.41 -4.43 12.06
CA VAL A 53 11.35 -3.40 11.65
C VAL A 53 12.14 -2.94 12.88
N GLY A 54 13.48 -2.98 12.78
CA GLY A 54 14.37 -2.66 13.88
C GLY A 54 14.86 -3.87 14.67
N THR A 55 14.34 -5.07 14.40
CA THR A 55 14.87 -6.34 14.92
C THR A 55 15.29 -7.24 13.76
N GLU A 56 14.41 -8.10 13.27
CA GLU A 56 14.72 -9.01 12.15
C GLU A 56 14.88 -8.27 10.82
N LEU A 57 14.21 -7.13 10.67
CA LEU A 57 14.21 -6.36 9.43
C LEU A 57 14.83 -4.98 9.62
N SER A 58 15.54 -4.52 8.60
CA SER A 58 16.07 -3.16 8.54
C SER A 58 14.97 -2.14 8.21
N LEU A 59 15.27 -0.86 8.43
CA LEU A 59 14.40 0.24 8.00
C LEU A 59 14.14 0.18 6.50
N ASP A 60 15.17 -0.08 5.68
CA ASP A 60 15.03 -0.17 4.23
C ASP A 60 14.13 -1.33 3.81
N GLU A 61 14.26 -2.49 4.44
CA GLU A 61 13.34 -3.62 4.20
C GLU A 61 11.89 -3.27 4.57
N GLY A 62 11.69 -2.53 5.65
CA GLY A 62 10.37 -2.00 6.01
C GLY A 62 9.80 -1.07 4.94
N ARG A 63 10.62 -0.19 4.40
CA ARG A 63 10.23 0.70 3.27
C ARG A 63 9.87 -0.09 2.02
N GLN A 64 10.66 -1.09 1.67
CA GLN A 64 10.38 -1.98 0.53
C GLN A 64 9.09 -2.77 0.74
N ALA A 65 8.83 -3.23 1.94
CA ALA A 65 7.59 -3.91 2.30
C ALA A 65 6.37 -2.98 2.11
N ALA A 66 6.44 -1.74 2.58
CA ALA A 66 5.40 -0.75 2.39
C ALA A 66 5.17 -0.46 0.89
N ARG A 67 6.24 -0.37 0.10
CA ARG A 67 6.16 -0.18 -1.34
C ARG A 67 5.45 -1.36 -2.03
N LEU A 68 5.80 -2.59 -1.69
CA LEU A 68 5.15 -3.78 -2.25
C LEU A 68 3.66 -3.84 -1.87
N ALA A 69 3.31 -3.54 -0.61
CA ALA A 69 1.93 -3.49 -0.17
C ALA A 69 1.11 -2.44 -0.95
N ALA A 70 1.71 -1.28 -1.25
CA ALA A 70 1.07 -0.25 -2.08
C ALA A 70 0.89 -0.72 -3.54
N LEU A 71 1.87 -1.42 -4.12
CA LEU A 71 1.72 -2.04 -5.45
C LEU A 71 0.58 -3.07 -5.47
N ASN A 72 0.45 -3.88 -4.43
CA ASN A 72 -0.67 -4.81 -4.27
C ASN A 72 -2.01 -4.04 -4.22
N GLY A 73 -2.04 -2.91 -3.51
CA GLY A 73 -3.22 -2.05 -3.47
C GLY A 73 -3.60 -1.49 -4.84
N LEU A 74 -2.61 -1.06 -5.63
CA LEU A 74 -2.84 -0.61 -7.02
C LEU A 74 -3.36 -1.74 -7.90
N ALA A 75 -2.84 -2.95 -7.74
CA ALA A 75 -3.32 -4.13 -8.47
C ALA A 75 -4.78 -4.45 -8.14
N VAL A 76 -5.16 -4.39 -6.87
CA VAL A 76 -6.56 -4.56 -6.43
C VAL A 76 -7.45 -3.47 -7.02
N ALA A 77 -7.02 -2.21 -6.95
CA ALA A 77 -7.77 -1.09 -7.51
C ALA A 77 -7.96 -1.23 -9.03
N GLN A 78 -6.92 -1.66 -9.75
CA GLN A 78 -6.99 -1.93 -11.20
C GLN A 78 -7.99 -3.03 -11.50
N ALA A 79 -7.99 -4.12 -10.75
CA ALA A 79 -8.92 -5.23 -10.93
C ALA A 79 -10.37 -4.82 -10.67
N GLU A 80 -10.61 -4.03 -9.61
CA GLU A 80 -11.95 -3.56 -9.24
C GLU A 80 -12.50 -2.54 -10.23
N LEU A 81 -11.68 -1.59 -10.67
CA LEU A 81 -12.13 -0.47 -11.51
C LEU A 81 -12.01 -0.73 -13.01
N GLY A 82 -11.22 -1.73 -13.42
CA GLY A 82 -10.85 -1.96 -14.82
C GLY A 82 -9.74 -1.03 -15.34
N SER A 83 -9.58 0.17 -14.76
CA SER A 83 -8.49 1.09 -15.08
C SER A 83 -8.19 2.01 -13.89
N LEU A 84 -6.90 2.18 -13.59
CA LEU A 84 -6.46 3.17 -12.59
C LEU A 84 -6.68 4.62 -13.04
N ASP A 85 -6.93 4.86 -14.34
CA ASP A 85 -7.26 6.20 -14.84
C ASP A 85 -8.62 6.72 -14.30
N ARG A 86 -9.42 5.83 -13.66
CA ARG A 86 -10.65 6.21 -12.95
C ARG A 86 -10.38 6.78 -11.54
N ILE A 87 -9.15 6.73 -11.08
CA ILE A 87 -8.75 7.32 -9.79
C ILE A 87 -8.28 8.75 -10.03
N LYS A 88 -8.89 9.68 -9.32
CA LYS A 88 -8.51 11.09 -9.32
C LYS A 88 -7.28 11.33 -8.45
N ARG A 89 -7.29 10.81 -7.22
CA ARG A 89 -6.18 10.94 -6.26
C ARG A 89 -6.25 9.93 -5.13
N VAL A 90 -5.15 9.79 -4.40
CA VAL A 90 -5.13 9.15 -3.09
C VAL A 90 -5.68 10.14 -2.07
N VAL A 91 -6.68 9.74 -1.29
CA VAL A 91 -7.25 10.56 -0.21
C VAL A 91 -6.52 10.31 1.10
N ARG A 92 -6.37 9.04 1.46
CA ARG A 92 -5.77 8.65 2.74
C ARG A 92 -4.96 7.37 2.61
N LEU A 93 -3.79 7.38 3.24
CA LEU A 93 -2.93 6.23 3.46
C LEU A 93 -2.73 6.05 4.96
N THR A 94 -3.08 4.89 5.48
CA THR A 94 -2.71 4.47 6.83
C THR A 94 -1.71 3.33 6.74
N VAL A 95 -0.60 3.44 7.45
CA VAL A 95 0.46 2.43 7.49
C VAL A 95 0.60 1.94 8.93
N HIS A 96 0.28 0.67 9.14
CA HIS A 96 0.51 -0.05 10.40
C HIS A 96 1.86 -0.75 10.29
N ILE A 97 2.72 -0.58 11.29
CA ILE A 97 4.10 -1.08 11.27
C ILE A 97 4.34 -1.92 12.53
N ALA A 98 4.70 -3.19 12.34
CA ALA A 98 5.23 -4.01 13.42
C ALA A 98 6.70 -3.67 13.62
N GLY A 99 7.01 -2.82 14.59
CA GLY A 99 8.34 -2.37 14.90
C GLY A 99 8.88 -2.97 16.19
N ALA A 100 10.20 -2.85 16.40
CA ALA A 100 10.83 -3.10 17.69
C ALA A 100 10.20 -2.20 18.77
N PRO A 101 10.26 -2.56 20.07
CA PRO A 101 9.63 -1.76 21.12
C PRO A 101 10.12 -0.31 21.19
N ASP A 102 11.35 -0.03 20.77
CA ASP A 102 11.97 1.30 20.73
C ASP A 102 11.98 1.93 19.33
N PHE A 103 11.34 1.28 18.34
CA PHE A 103 11.26 1.79 16.97
C PHE A 103 10.42 3.07 16.93
N SER A 104 10.93 4.11 16.24
CA SER A 104 10.27 5.42 16.13
C SER A 104 10.24 6.01 14.73
N ASP A 105 10.84 5.34 13.73
CA ASP A 105 10.95 5.83 12.34
C ASP A 105 9.76 5.39 11.46
N HIS A 106 8.55 5.45 12.01
CA HIS A 106 7.31 5.05 11.30
C HIS A 106 7.11 5.83 9.99
N ALA A 107 7.36 7.14 10.02
CA ALA A 107 7.24 8.00 8.84
C ALA A 107 8.15 7.53 7.70
N ALA A 108 9.39 7.15 8.03
CA ALA A 108 10.36 6.70 7.03
C ALA A 108 9.92 5.38 6.37
N VAL A 109 9.33 4.44 7.12
CA VAL A 109 8.75 3.21 6.55
C VAL A 109 7.57 3.55 5.64
N ALA A 110 6.66 4.41 6.10
CA ALA A 110 5.48 4.81 5.33
C ALA A 110 5.85 5.52 4.02
N ASP A 111 6.99 6.21 3.96
CA ASP A 111 7.48 6.87 2.74
C ASP A 111 7.70 5.87 1.60
N GLY A 112 7.96 4.61 1.88
CA GLY A 112 8.04 3.57 0.85
C GLY A 112 6.76 3.46 0.02
N ALA A 113 5.60 3.56 0.67
CA ALA A 113 4.30 3.57 0.01
C ALA A 113 3.97 4.96 -0.56
N SER A 114 4.14 6.02 0.22
CA SER A 114 3.79 7.39 -0.18
C SER A 114 4.54 7.85 -1.42
N THR A 115 5.84 7.55 -1.52
CA THR A 115 6.65 7.92 -2.68
C THR A 115 6.16 7.22 -3.95
N LEU A 116 5.83 5.94 -3.87
CA LEU A 116 5.26 5.21 -4.99
C LEU A 116 3.93 5.82 -5.43
N LEU A 117 3.00 6.01 -4.49
CA LEU A 117 1.67 6.56 -4.80
C LEU A 117 1.77 7.97 -5.37
N ALA A 118 2.64 8.83 -4.83
CA ALA A 118 2.88 10.17 -5.36
C ALA A 118 3.40 10.12 -6.80
N SER A 119 4.32 9.21 -7.12
CA SER A 119 4.86 9.08 -8.47
C SER A 119 3.81 8.64 -9.49
N VAL A 120 2.88 7.79 -9.08
CA VAL A 120 1.80 7.26 -9.93
C VAL A 120 0.69 8.29 -10.13
N PHE A 121 0.29 9.02 -9.08
CA PHE A 121 -0.82 9.99 -9.11
C PHE A 121 -0.38 11.44 -9.29
N ASN A 122 0.86 11.67 -9.68
CA ASN A 122 1.42 12.99 -10.00
C ASN A 122 1.66 13.95 -8.82
N GLY A 123 1.68 13.46 -7.59
CA GLY A 123 2.25 14.09 -6.40
C GLY A 123 1.82 15.52 -5.99
N THR A 124 1.07 16.23 -6.83
CA THR A 124 0.82 17.67 -6.67
C THR A 124 -0.17 18.00 -5.54
N GLU A 125 -1.05 17.09 -5.20
CA GLU A 125 -2.10 17.32 -4.20
C GLU A 125 -1.79 16.65 -2.84
N GLY A 126 -0.83 15.71 -2.82
CA GLY A 126 -0.54 14.93 -1.62
C GLY A 126 -1.68 14.01 -1.19
N HIS A 127 -1.55 13.43 -0.01
CA HIS A 127 -2.59 12.61 0.64
C HIS A 127 -2.49 12.74 2.15
N ALA A 128 -3.61 12.58 2.85
CA ALA A 128 -3.60 12.47 4.30
C ALA A 128 -2.96 11.12 4.70
N ARG A 129 -2.16 11.10 5.77
CA ARG A 129 -1.42 9.91 6.19
C ARG A 129 -1.39 9.75 7.70
N LEU A 130 -1.52 8.49 8.14
CA LEU A 130 -1.18 8.06 9.48
C LEU A 130 -0.19 6.90 9.37
N ALA A 131 0.94 7.00 10.08
CA ALA A 131 1.91 5.93 10.25
C ALA A 131 2.02 5.60 11.74
N ILE A 132 1.69 4.36 12.11
CA ILE A 132 1.50 3.97 13.52
C ILE A 132 2.04 2.57 13.76
N GLY A 133 2.52 2.33 14.98
CA GLY A 133 2.97 1.01 15.41
C GLY A 133 1.83 0.05 15.69
N ALA A 134 2.05 -1.22 15.41
CA ALA A 134 1.17 -2.32 15.74
C ALA A 134 1.94 -3.38 16.52
N LEU A 135 1.27 -4.00 17.49
CA LEU A 135 1.89 -5.08 18.28
C LEU A 135 2.20 -6.29 17.41
N SER A 136 1.29 -6.63 16.51
CA SER A 136 1.44 -7.73 15.55
C SER A 136 0.57 -7.46 14.31
N LEU A 137 0.97 -8.05 13.18
CA LEU A 137 0.23 -7.97 11.93
C LEU A 137 0.06 -9.39 11.34
N PRO A 138 -0.92 -9.58 10.43
CA PRO A 138 -1.15 -10.90 9.84
C PRO A 138 0.12 -11.51 9.23
N GLY A 139 0.30 -12.81 9.42
CA GLY A 139 1.43 -13.55 8.86
C GLY A 139 2.81 -13.09 9.34
N LYS A 140 2.88 -12.39 10.46
CA LYS A 140 4.12 -11.76 10.98
C LYS A 140 4.76 -10.80 9.99
N MET A 141 3.99 -10.24 9.08
CA MET A 141 4.48 -9.25 8.13
C MET A 141 4.75 -7.92 8.82
N PRO A 142 5.71 -7.12 8.33
CA PRO A 142 6.14 -5.89 9.00
C PRO A 142 5.22 -4.70 8.82
N VAL A 143 4.38 -4.71 7.79
CA VAL A 143 3.46 -3.60 7.49
C VAL A 143 2.11 -4.09 7.01
N GLU A 144 1.07 -3.28 7.21
CA GLU A 144 -0.24 -3.40 6.60
C GLU A 144 -0.77 -2.02 6.28
N LEU A 145 -1.31 -1.84 5.07
CA LEU A 145 -1.80 -0.54 4.60
C LEU A 145 -3.32 -0.53 4.47
N GLU A 146 -3.92 0.64 4.76
CA GLU A 146 -5.26 1.01 4.34
C GLU A 146 -5.16 2.17 3.36
N ILE A 147 -5.81 2.07 2.20
CA ILE A 147 -5.78 3.11 1.18
C ILE A 147 -7.20 3.46 0.76
N ILE A 148 -7.48 4.76 0.70
CA ILE A 148 -8.74 5.31 0.18
C ILE A 148 -8.42 6.20 -1.01
N PHE A 149 -9.10 5.95 -2.12
CA PHE A 149 -8.98 6.75 -3.35
C PHE A 149 -10.26 7.52 -3.63
N GLU A 150 -10.14 8.72 -4.18
CA GLU A 150 -11.24 9.46 -4.81
C GLU A 150 -11.33 9.06 -6.28
N LEU A 151 -12.54 8.79 -6.76
CA LEU A 151 -12.80 8.45 -8.15
C LEU A 151 -13.17 9.69 -8.98
N CYS A 152 -12.92 9.61 -10.28
CA CYS A 152 -13.34 10.65 -11.23
C CYS A 152 -14.85 10.67 -11.41
#